data_8342b0fe4dec9936673dd10b2a536546
#
_entry.id   8342b0fe4dec9936673dd10b2a536546
#
_cell.length_a   1.000
_cell.length_b   1.000
_cell.length_c   1.000
_cell.angle_alpha   90.00
_cell.angle_beta   90.00
_cell.angle_gamma   90.00
#
_symmetry.space_group_name_H-M   'P 1'
#
loop_
_entity.id
_entity.type
_entity.pdbx_description
1 polymer ?
#
loop_
_entity_poly.entity_id
_entity_poly.type
_entity_poly.pdbx_seq_one_letter_code
_entity_poly.pdbx_strand_id
1 'polypeptide(L)'
;MKLAVFGATGGTGRRLITQALAADYDVRALTRSQAKLPSGEQITAIEGNVLDPEAVSETVENTDTVVCLLGRTPNNPPDIVSRGTRNIIEAMDDRPVSRLLVLTSMGLGSSSKTVPWYVRIANATALHDLMADKARQEELVMQSDLDWTIVRPGGLTDAPRTGEYIHGVDIDASARPISRADVADFLLETLRNDSYIREAPVVTTRQSVEIGFLWEQTTTLARRLLGSR
;
A
#
# COMPACT_ATOMS: atom_id res chain seq x y z
N MET A 1 9.92 -17.85 -1.69
CA MET A 1 9.48 -16.93 -0.62
C MET A 1 7.96 -16.86 -0.63
N LYS A 2 7.35 -16.88 0.54
CA LYS A 2 5.90 -16.88 0.71
C LYS A 2 5.43 -15.57 1.36
N LEU A 3 4.53 -14.86 0.69
CA LEU A 3 4.03 -13.56 1.12
C LEU A 3 2.62 -13.67 1.71
N ALA A 4 2.38 -13.06 2.88
CA ALA A 4 1.03 -12.72 3.33
C ALA A 4 0.64 -11.35 2.77
N VAL A 5 -0.48 -11.25 2.06
CA VAL A 5 -0.90 -9.99 1.40
C VAL A 5 -2.27 -9.55 1.91
N PHE A 6 -2.29 -8.41 2.58
CA PHE A 6 -3.51 -7.72 3.02
C PHE A 6 -3.82 -6.56 2.07
N GLY A 7 -5.07 -6.44 1.64
CA GLY A 7 -5.45 -5.52 0.56
C GLY A 7 -5.20 -6.08 -0.85
N ALA A 8 -5.13 -7.39 -0.97
CA ALA A 8 -4.82 -8.17 -2.16
C ALA A 8 -5.68 -7.82 -3.39
N THR A 9 -6.97 -7.52 -3.21
CA THR A 9 -7.91 -7.19 -4.28
C THR A 9 -7.89 -5.71 -4.70
N GLY A 10 -7.12 -4.87 -4.01
CA GLY A 10 -6.90 -3.47 -4.36
C GLY A 10 -6.07 -3.29 -5.64
N GLY A 11 -6.03 -2.06 -6.15
CA GLY A 11 -5.29 -1.76 -7.38
C GLY A 11 -3.80 -2.10 -7.30
N THR A 12 -3.12 -1.77 -6.19
CA THR A 12 -1.72 -2.15 -5.96
C THR A 12 -1.58 -3.63 -5.64
N GLY A 13 -2.49 -4.18 -4.81
CA GLY A 13 -2.44 -5.59 -4.40
C GLY A 13 -2.49 -6.57 -5.57
N ARG A 14 -3.40 -6.36 -6.53
CA ARG A 14 -3.46 -7.21 -7.73
C ARG A 14 -2.17 -7.16 -8.55
N ARG A 15 -1.55 -5.99 -8.68
CA ARG A 15 -0.28 -5.82 -9.41
C ARG A 15 0.89 -6.46 -8.67
N LEU A 16 0.92 -6.32 -7.35
CA LEU A 16 1.90 -7.00 -6.50
C LEU A 16 1.81 -8.52 -6.66
N ILE A 17 0.61 -9.08 -6.54
CA ILE A 17 0.40 -10.53 -6.68
C ILE A 17 0.83 -11.00 -8.07
N THR A 18 0.39 -10.31 -9.15
CA THR A 18 0.79 -10.68 -10.51
C THR A 18 2.31 -10.70 -10.68
N GLN A 19 3.02 -9.70 -10.14
CA GLN A 19 4.48 -9.63 -10.25
C GLN A 19 5.17 -10.63 -9.32
N ALA A 20 4.62 -10.90 -8.13
CA ALA A 20 5.13 -11.89 -7.20
C ALA A 20 5.07 -13.31 -7.79
N LEU A 21 3.95 -13.67 -8.41
CA LEU A 21 3.80 -14.95 -9.11
C LEU A 21 4.77 -15.09 -10.28
N ALA A 22 4.97 -14.01 -11.05
CA ALA A 22 5.96 -13.99 -12.15
C ALA A 22 7.41 -14.12 -11.65
N ALA A 23 7.65 -13.91 -10.36
CA ALA A 23 8.93 -14.08 -9.67
C ALA A 23 8.98 -15.37 -8.81
N ASP A 24 8.08 -16.32 -9.05
CA ASP A 24 7.98 -17.62 -8.36
C ASP A 24 7.77 -17.50 -6.84
N TYR A 25 7.00 -16.50 -6.38
CA TYR A 25 6.62 -16.35 -4.98
C TYR A 25 5.26 -16.99 -4.74
N ASP A 26 5.12 -17.68 -3.61
CA ASP A 26 3.81 -18.09 -3.11
C ASP A 26 3.11 -16.93 -2.39
N VAL A 27 1.80 -16.85 -2.52
CA VAL A 27 1.00 -15.76 -1.93
C VAL A 27 -0.15 -16.33 -1.10
N ARG A 28 -0.23 -15.92 0.16
CA ARG A 28 -1.43 -16.06 1.00
C ARG A 28 -2.15 -14.72 1.03
N ALA A 29 -3.37 -14.66 0.56
CA ALA A 29 -4.09 -13.40 0.36
C ALA A 29 -5.38 -13.36 1.18
N LEU A 30 -5.48 -12.40 2.12
CA LEU A 30 -6.75 -12.14 2.79
C LEU A 30 -7.70 -11.40 1.85
N THR A 31 -8.88 -11.94 1.68
CA THR A 31 -9.89 -11.33 0.80
C THR A 31 -11.31 -11.58 1.30
N ARG A 32 -12.20 -10.64 1.04
CA ARG A 32 -13.66 -10.82 1.23
C ARG A 32 -14.34 -11.47 0.01
N SER A 33 -13.59 -11.74 -1.06
CA SER A 33 -14.12 -12.35 -2.28
C SER A 33 -12.97 -12.92 -3.11
N GLN A 34 -12.88 -14.22 -3.15
CA GLN A 34 -11.84 -14.96 -3.89
C GLN A 34 -11.88 -14.67 -5.40
N ALA A 35 -13.08 -14.47 -5.97
CA ALA A 35 -13.27 -14.15 -7.39
C ALA A 35 -12.55 -12.88 -7.88
N LYS A 36 -12.04 -12.04 -6.96
CA LYS A 36 -11.30 -10.82 -7.29
C LYS A 36 -9.79 -10.99 -7.30
N LEU A 37 -9.28 -12.16 -6.91
CA LEU A 37 -7.86 -12.47 -6.95
C LEU A 37 -7.47 -13.01 -8.34
N PRO A 38 -6.21 -12.84 -8.76
CA PRO A 38 -5.66 -13.59 -9.88
C PRO A 38 -5.76 -15.09 -9.62
N SER A 39 -5.92 -15.90 -10.69
CA SER A 39 -5.90 -17.36 -10.59
C SER A 39 -4.45 -17.87 -10.62
N GLY A 40 -4.13 -18.89 -9.84
CA GLY A 40 -2.81 -19.52 -9.84
C GLY A 40 -2.68 -20.54 -8.71
N GLU A 41 -1.92 -21.61 -8.94
CA GLU A 41 -1.65 -22.66 -7.94
C GLU A 41 -0.84 -22.13 -6.75
N GLN A 42 -0.04 -21.08 -6.95
CA GLN A 42 0.78 -20.42 -5.93
C GLN A 42 -0.02 -19.43 -5.07
N ILE A 43 -1.35 -19.30 -5.28
CA ILE A 43 -2.20 -18.41 -4.47
C ILE A 43 -3.08 -19.23 -3.54
N THR A 44 -2.94 -18.98 -2.24
CA THR A 44 -3.87 -19.45 -1.21
C THR A 44 -4.76 -18.26 -0.80
N ALA A 45 -6.03 -18.32 -1.13
CA ALA A 45 -7.00 -17.32 -0.72
C ALA A 45 -7.57 -17.67 0.66
N ILE A 46 -7.43 -16.77 1.62
CA ILE A 46 -8.09 -16.84 2.93
C ILE A 46 -9.30 -15.90 2.88
N GLU A 47 -10.49 -16.44 3.05
CA GLU A 47 -11.70 -15.64 3.05
C GLU A 47 -11.95 -15.05 4.45
N GLY A 48 -11.97 -13.72 4.53
CA GLY A 48 -12.14 -13.05 5.81
C GLY A 48 -12.02 -11.52 5.71
N ASN A 49 -12.08 -10.91 6.88
CA ASN A 49 -11.93 -9.46 7.06
C ASN A 49 -10.68 -9.20 7.90
N VAL A 50 -9.95 -8.14 7.59
CA VAL A 50 -8.77 -7.72 8.36
C VAL A 50 -9.10 -7.31 9.81
N LEU A 51 -10.38 -7.07 10.13
CA LEU A 51 -10.85 -6.86 11.50
C LEU A 51 -11.17 -8.16 12.26
N ASP A 52 -11.02 -9.31 11.61
CA ASP A 52 -11.14 -10.63 12.20
C ASP A 52 -9.73 -11.16 12.53
N PRO A 53 -9.34 -11.24 13.81
CA PRO A 53 -8.02 -11.70 14.21
C PRO A 53 -7.70 -13.15 13.77
N GLU A 54 -8.68 -14.03 13.70
CA GLU A 54 -8.48 -15.42 13.29
C GLU A 54 -8.11 -15.50 11.81
N ALA A 55 -8.85 -14.82 10.94
CA ALA A 55 -8.56 -14.76 9.50
C ALA A 55 -7.21 -14.06 9.21
N VAL A 56 -6.85 -13.04 9.99
CA VAL A 56 -5.54 -12.38 9.91
C VAL A 56 -4.44 -13.34 10.33
N SER A 57 -4.60 -14.02 11.45
CA SER A 57 -3.68 -15.01 11.98
C SER A 57 -3.43 -16.16 11.00
N GLU A 58 -4.50 -16.71 10.41
CA GLU A 58 -4.41 -17.73 9.37
C GLU A 58 -3.64 -17.22 8.13
N THR A 59 -3.85 -15.94 7.75
CA THR A 59 -3.17 -15.37 6.58
C THR A 59 -1.67 -15.25 6.78
N VAL A 60 -1.22 -14.90 7.98
CA VAL A 60 0.20 -14.75 8.35
C VAL A 60 0.89 -16.10 8.53
N GLU A 61 0.15 -17.16 8.78
CA GLU A 61 0.69 -18.48 9.09
C GLU A 61 1.60 -19.05 7.98
N ASN A 62 2.81 -19.51 8.36
CA ASN A 62 3.79 -20.10 7.46
C ASN A 62 4.18 -19.19 6.29
N THR A 63 4.32 -17.89 6.54
CA THR A 63 4.81 -16.90 5.58
C THR A 63 6.17 -16.33 6.00
N ASP A 64 6.94 -15.86 5.03
CA ASP A 64 8.27 -15.28 5.25
C ASP A 64 8.19 -13.76 5.44
N THR A 65 7.15 -13.13 4.88
CA THR A 65 6.97 -11.67 4.87
C THR A 65 5.50 -11.31 4.79
N VAL A 66 5.15 -10.21 5.43
CA VAL A 66 3.81 -9.62 5.40
C VAL A 66 3.82 -8.31 4.61
N VAL A 67 2.87 -8.15 3.69
CA VAL A 67 2.68 -6.91 2.91
C VAL A 67 1.27 -6.36 3.16
N CYS A 68 1.21 -5.20 3.79
CA CYS A 68 -0.01 -4.49 4.15
C CYS A 68 -0.29 -3.36 3.16
N LEU A 69 -1.27 -3.57 2.27
CA LEU A 69 -1.74 -2.63 1.25
C LEU A 69 -3.16 -2.15 1.54
N LEU A 70 -3.51 -2.06 2.81
CA LEU A 70 -4.85 -1.65 3.23
C LEU A 70 -5.14 -0.22 2.81
N GLY A 71 -6.36 -0.01 2.35
CA GLY A 71 -6.89 1.29 1.98
C GLY A 71 -8.36 1.42 2.37
N ARG A 72 -8.80 2.65 2.58
CA ARG A 72 -10.19 2.94 2.88
C ARG A 72 -11.04 2.77 1.62
N THR A 73 -12.21 2.17 1.78
CA THR A 73 -13.29 2.14 0.78
C THR A 73 -14.57 2.67 1.42
N PRO A 74 -15.58 3.14 0.65
CA PRO A 74 -16.82 3.67 1.22
C PRO A 74 -17.55 2.71 2.16
N ASN A 75 -17.34 1.40 1.98
CA ASN A 75 -18.01 0.35 2.75
C ASN A 75 -17.22 -0.11 3.98
N ASN A 76 -16.10 0.54 4.29
CA ASN A 76 -15.26 0.19 5.43
C ASN A 76 -15.40 1.23 6.54
N PRO A 77 -15.19 0.84 7.82
CA PRO A 77 -15.03 1.80 8.90
C PRO A 77 -13.92 2.82 8.62
N PRO A 78 -14.01 4.05 9.14
CA PRO A 78 -13.01 5.09 8.89
C PRO A 78 -11.60 4.76 9.44
N ASP A 79 -11.51 3.87 10.40
CA ASP A 79 -10.31 3.41 11.09
C ASP A 79 -9.83 2.00 10.65
N ILE A 80 -10.32 1.53 9.51
CA ILE A 80 -10.03 0.17 8.99
C ILE A 80 -8.53 -0.07 8.81
N VAL A 81 -7.77 0.97 8.42
CA VAL A 81 -6.35 0.82 8.09
C VAL A 81 -5.53 0.62 9.35
N SER A 82 -5.69 1.48 10.36
CA SER A 82 -4.96 1.35 11.63
C SER A 82 -5.38 0.13 12.44
N ARG A 83 -6.70 -0.18 12.52
CA ARG A 83 -7.17 -1.38 13.23
C ARG A 83 -6.72 -2.67 12.56
N GLY A 84 -6.84 -2.74 11.23
CA GLY A 84 -6.37 -3.91 10.49
C GLY A 84 -4.86 -4.10 10.63
N THR A 85 -4.08 -3.02 10.63
CA THR A 85 -2.64 -3.08 10.84
C THR A 85 -2.28 -3.55 12.25
N ARG A 86 -3.02 -3.14 13.26
CA ARG A 86 -2.86 -3.66 14.63
C ARG A 86 -3.04 -5.17 14.68
N ASN A 87 -4.13 -5.70 14.12
CA ASN A 87 -4.37 -7.14 14.08
C ASN A 87 -3.24 -7.89 13.32
N ILE A 88 -2.68 -7.27 12.27
CA ILE A 88 -1.55 -7.84 11.53
C ILE A 88 -0.31 -7.91 12.40
N ILE A 89 0.04 -6.83 13.11
CA ILE A 89 1.20 -6.79 14.03
C ILE A 89 1.02 -7.85 15.13
N GLU A 90 -0.13 -7.86 15.81
CA GLU A 90 -0.45 -8.84 16.86
C GLU A 90 -0.34 -10.29 16.33
N ALA A 91 -0.79 -10.57 15.10
CA ALA A 91 -0.64 -11.88 14.49
C ALA A 91 0.81 -12.24 14.14
N MET A 92 1.67 -11.26 13.90
CA MET A 92 3.10 -11.47 13.64
C MET A 92 3.91 -11.66 14.93
N ASP A 93 3.54 -10.99 16.02
CA ASP A 93 4.25 -11.06 17.32
C ASP A 93 4.32 -12.50 17.87
N ASP A 94 3.33 -13.31 17.59
CA ASP A 94 3.25 -14.73 17.99
C ASP A 94 3.95 -15.70 17.02
N ARG A 95 4.67 -15.18 16.00
CA ARG A 95 5.24 -15.99 14.90
C ARG A 95 6.67 -15.60 14.56
N PRO A 96 7.42 -16.48 13.89
CA PRO A 96 8.80 -16.18 13.49
C PRO A 96 8.91 -15.15 12.35
N VAL A 97 7.80 -14.73 11.73
CA VAL A 97 7.82 -13.73 10.66
C VAL A 97 7.99 -12.33 11.22
N SER A 98 9.12 -11.67 10.93
CA SER A 98 9.41 -10.30 11.40
C SER A 98 9.29 -9.24 10.29
N ARG A 99 9.37 -9.62 9.01
CA ARG A 99 9.42 -8.67 7.90
C ARG A 99 8.05 -8.15 7.52
N LEU A 100 7.83 -6.83 7.67
CA LEU A 100 6.55 -6.15 7.38
C LEU A 100 6.75 -4.97 6.41
N LEU A 101 6.10 -5.00 5.26
CA LEU A 101 6.00 -3.85 4.35
C LEU A 101 4.61 -3.23 4.43
N VAL A 102 4.55 -1.91 4.61
CA VAL A 102 3.28 -1.17 4.75
C VAL A 102 3.21 -0.04 3.72
N LEU A 103 2.14 0.00 2.95
CA LEU A 103 1.91 1.07 1.98
C LEU A 103 1.07 2.19 2.59
N THR A 104 1.67 3.37 2.74
CA THR A 104 0.99 4.55 3.28
C THR A 104 0.78 5.64 2.23
N SER A 105 1.31 6.82 2.40
CA SER A 105 1.22 7.94 1.45
C SER A 105 2.28 9.00 1.75
N MET A 106 2.80 9.66 0.74
CA MET A 106 3.51 10.93 0.94
C MET A 106 2.60 11.96 1.63
N GLY A 107 3.22 12.85 2.39
CA GLY A 107 2.51 13.85 3.20
C GLY A 107 2.31 13.43 4.66
N LEU A 108 2.80 12.25 5.06
CA LEU A 108 2.89 11.79 6.43
C LEU A 108 4.32 11.89 6.96
N GLY A 109 4.47 12.02 8.27
CA GLY A 109 5.76 12.06 8.95
C GLY A 109 6.73 13.08 8.34
N SER A 110 7.98 12.67 8.10
CA SER A 110 9.03 13.52 7.50
C SER A 110 8.69 14.01 6.09
N SER A 111 7.91 13.23 5.31
CA SER A 111 7.50 13.60 3.96
C SER A 111 6.43 14.69 3.87
N SER A 112 5.89 15.16 4.98
CA SER A 112 4.88 16.24 5.00
C SER A 112 5.38 17.57 4.43
N LYS A 113 6.69 17.80 4.44
CA LYS A 113 7.34 19.01 3.92
C LYS A 113 7.53 18.99 2.39
N THR A 114 7.55 17.81 1.78
CA THR A 114 7.84 17.60 0.35
C THR A 114 6.61 17.60 -0.54
N VAL A 115 5.40 17.57 0.05
CA VAL A 115 4.16 17.64 -0.74
C VAL A 115 3.79 19.07 -1.09
N PRO A 116 3.29 19.32 -2.31
CA PRO A 116 2.81 20.64 -2.75
C PRO A 116 1.70 21.19 -1.84
N TRP A 117 1.60 22.51 -1.72
CA TRP A 117 0.64 23.18 -0.83
C TRP A 117 -0.82 22.78 -1.09
N TYR A 118 -1.22 22.56 -2.35
CA TYR A 118 -2.58 22.12 -2.69
C TYR A 118 -2.88 20.69 -2.23
N VAL A 119 -1.87 19.80 -2.23
CA VAL A 119 -1.97 18.45 -1.65
C VAL A 119 -2.15 18.55 -0.14
N ARG A 120 -1.42 19.46 0.52
CA ARG A 120 -1.57 19.69 1.97
C ARG A 120 -2.97 20.15 2.32
N ILE A 121 -3.57 21.05 1.51
CA ILE A 121 -4.97 21.47 1.70
C ILE A 121 -5.92 20.29 1.50
N ALA A 122 -5.75 19.48 0.45
CA ALA A 122 -6.58 18.31 0.20
C ALA A 122 -6.49 17.28 1.36
N ASN A 123 -5.29 17.06 1.88
CA ASN A 123 -5.06 16.18 3.03
C ASN A 123 -5.71 16.72 4.31
N ALA A 124 -5.69 18.03 4.51
CA ALA A 124 -6.29 18.68 5.68
C ALA A 124 -7.83 18.79 5.62
N THR A 125 -8.44 18.53 4.47
CA THR A 125 -9.88 18.69 4.23
C THR A 125 -10.52 17.36 3.78
N ALA A 126 -10.57 17.12 2.47
CA ALA A 126 -11.30 15.99 1.88
C ALA A 126 -10.71 14.62 2.26
N LEU A 127 -9.40 14.54 2.54
CA LEU A 127 -8.68 13.32 2.89
C LEU A 127 -8.30 13.24 4.38
N HIS A 128 -8.77 14.19 5.20
CA HIS A 128 -8.37 14.33 6.60
C HIS A 128 -8.46 13.01 7.39
N ASP A 129 -9.63 12.37 7.37
CA ASP A 129 -9.84 11.13 8.12
C ASP A 129 -8.96 9.97 7.63
N LEU A 130 -8.78 9.88 6.30
CA LEU A 130 -7.91 8.87 5.70
C LEU A 130 -6.45 9.09 6.10
N MET A 131 -5.99 10.33 6.06
CA MET A 131 -4.60 10.67 6.42
C MET A 131 -4.37 10.50 7.93
N ALA A 132 -5.36 10.81 8.76
CA ALA A 132 -5.32 10.59 10.20
C ALA A 132 -5.25 9.09 10.54
N ASP A 133 -6.01 8.24 9.83
CA ASP A 133 -5.97 6.79 10.03
C ASP A 133 -4.62 6.19 9.57
N LYS A 134 -4.10 6.67 8.44
CA LYS A 134 -2.76 6.28 7.96
C LYS A 134 -1.63 6.76 8.88
N ALA A 135 -1.77 7.94 9.51
CA ALA A 135 -0.80 8.40 10.50
C ALA A 135 -0.77 7.46 11.71
N ARG A 136 -1.94 7.05 12.22
CA ARG A 136 -2.05 6.03 13.27
C ARG A 136 -1.48 4.68 12.86
N GLN A 137 -1.66 4.30 11.58
CA GLN A 137 -1.03 3.10 11.03
C GLN A 137 0.51 3.18 11.13
N GLU A 138 1.12 4.30 10.70
CA GLU A 138 2.57 4.48 10.79
C GLU A 138 3.06 4.45 12.23
N GLU A 139 2.35 5.08 13.17
CA GLU A 139 2.69 5.05 14.60
C GLU A 139 2.70 3.62 15.16
N LEU A 140 1.69 2.81 14.86
CA LEU A 140 1.64 1.40 15.29
C LEU A 140 2.82 0.60 14.74
N VAL A 141 3.13 0.77 13.46
CA VAL A 141 4.23 0.07 12.80
C VAL A 141 5.58 0.48 13.39
N MET A 142 5.82 1.77 13.59
CA MET A 142 7.08 2.28 14.15
C MET A 142 7.29 1.89 15.62
N GLN A 143 6.21 1.63 16.38
CA GLN A 143 6.26 1.17 17.77
C GLN A 143 6.46 -0.34 17.90
N SER A 144 6.31 -1.10 16.82
CA SER A 144 6.53 -2.56 16.83
C SER A 144 8.02 -2.90 16.76
N ASP A 145 8.37 -4.10 17.25
CA ASP A 145 9.73 -4.64 17.16
C ASP A 145 10.03 -5.30 15.81
N LEU A 146 9.11 -5.21 14.84
CA LEU A 146 9.24 -5.83 13.52
C LEU A 146 10.31 -5.16 12.66
N ASP A 147 10.77 -5.89 11.66
CA ASP A 147 11.63 -5.40 10.58
C ASP A 147 10.76 -4.71 9.50
N TRP A 148 10.20 -3.58 9.87
CA TRP A 148 9.22 -2.89 9.04
C TRP A 148 9.85 -2.00 7.97
N THR A 149 9.12 -1.80 6.87
CA THR A 149 9.35 -0.71 5.90
C THR A 149 8.03 0.00 5.62
N ILE A 150 7.98 1.31 5.81
CA ILE A 150 6.81 2.14 5.48
C ILE A 150 7.04 2.80 4.12
N VAL A 151 6.39 2.29 3.07
CA VAL A 151 6.49 2.85 1.73
C VAL A 151 5.49 3.97 1.55
N ARG A 152 5.99 5.18 1.26
CA ARG A 152 5.21 6.40 1.07
C ARG A 152 5.17 6.80 -0.41
N PRO A 153 4.23 6.30 -1.21
CA PRO A 153 4.11 6.68 -2.61
C PRO A 153 3.57 8.08 -2.78
N GLY A 154 3.89 8.69 -3.91
CA GLY A 154 3.16 9.83 -4.47
C GLY A 154 1.73 9.45 -4.87
N GLY A 155 1.05 10.31 -5.63
CA GLY A 155 -0.31 10.02 -6.10
C GLY A 155 -0.36 8.74 -6.96
N LEU A 156 -1.24 7.79 -6.63
CA LEU A 156 -1.31 6.50 -7.31
C LEU A 156 -2.13 6.57 -8.61
N THR A 157 -1.56 6.07 -9.71
CA THR A 157 -2.22 5.95 -11.02
C THR A 157 -2.36 4.48 -11.45
N ASP A 158 -3.17 4.24 -12.50
CA ASP A 158 -3.32 2.92 -13.11
C ASP A 158 -2.48 2.76 -14.39
N ALA A 159 -1.48 3.63 -14.59
CA ALA A 159 -0.53 3.53 -15.70
C ALA A 159 0.24 2.19 -15.67
N PRO A 160 0.80 1.75 -16.80
CA PRO A 160 1.67 0.58 -16.87
C PRO A 160 2.91 0.73 -15.97
N ARG A 161 3.57 -0.41 -15.69
CA ARG A 161 4.89 -0.43 -15.07
C ARG A 161 5.91 0.19 -16.03
N THR A 162 6.72 1.10 -15.51
CA THR A 162 7.82 1.74 -16.24
C THR A 162 9.19 1.29 -15.75
N GLY A 163 9.33 0.98 -14.46
CA GLY A 163 10.61 0.79 -13.79
C GLY A 163 11.40 2.08 -13.60
N GLU A 164 10.85 3.22 -14.00
CA GLU A 164 11.50 4.54 -13.93
C GLU A 164 10.95 5.38 -12.78
N TYR A 165 11.31 5.04 -11.56
CA TYR A 165 10.94 5.78 -10.35
C TYR A 165 12.17 6.15 -9.54
N ILE A 166 12.02 7.10 -8.63
CA ILE A 166 13.00 7.45 -7.62
C ILE A 166 12.46 7.11 -6.25
N HIS A 167 13.32 6.68 -5.37
CA HIS A 167 12.97 6.32 -4.00
C HIS A 167 14.12 6.62 -3.05
N GLY A 168 13.81 6.79 -1.78
CA GLY A 168 14.80 6.98 -0.72
C GLY A 168 14.19 7.59 0.53
N VAL A 169 14.97 7.58 1.60
CA VAL A 169 14.66 8.28 2.85
C VAL A 169 15.18 9.70 2.74
N ASP A 170 14.38 10.68 3.16
CA ASP A 170 14.72 12.11 3.20
C ASP A 170 15.25 12.69 1.87
N ILE A 171 14.86 12.12 0.74
CA ILE A 171 15.18 12.67 -0.58
C ILE A 171 14.32 13.91 -0.87
N ASP A 172 14.91 14.90 -1.56
CA ASP A 172 14.17 16.06 -2.07
C ASP A 172 13.37 15.66 -3.33
N ALA A 173 12.28 14.96 -3.10
CA ALA A 173 11.40 14.50 -4.17
C ALA A 173 9.99 15.05 -3.97
N SER A 174 9.49 15.76 -4.98
CA SER A 174 8.10 16.20 -5.01
C SER A 174 7.16 15.00 -5.10
N ALA A 175 6.00 15.08 -4.45
CA ALA A 175 4.93 14.08 -4.54
C ALA A 175 4.32 14.08 -5.95
N ARG A 176 4.94 13.34 -6.87
CA ARG A 176 4.46 13.15 -8.25
C ARG A 176 3.65 11.86 -8.35
N PRO A 177 2.72 11.76 -9.31
CA PRO A 177 1.98 10.53 -9.58
C PRO A 177 2.93 9.38 -9.94
N ILE A 178 2.66 8.18 -9.39
CA ILE A 178 3.39 6.96 -9.70
C ILE A 178 2.40 5.84 -10.02
N SER A 179 2.75 4.93 -10.92
CA SER A 179 1.88 3.80 -11.23
C SER A 179 1.83 2.80 -10.04
N ARG A 180 0.67 2.21 -9.82
CA ARG A 180 0.55 1.11 -8.85
C ARG A 180 1.40 -0.09 -9.23
N ALA A 181 1.73 -0.22 -10.50
CA ALA A 181 2.60 -1.28 -11.00
C ALA A 181 4.06 -1.03 -10.64
N ASP A 182 4.53 0.23 -10.67
CA ASP A 182 5.87 0.61 -10.21
C ASP A 182 5.99 0.54 -8.69
N VAL A 183 4.92 0.88 -7.95
CA VAL A 183 4.89 0.68 -6.49
C VAL A 183 4.97 -0.81 -6.13
N ALA A 184 4.28 -1.68 -6.86
CA ALA A 184 4.37 -3.13 -6.66
C ALA A 184 5.77 -3.66 -6.96
N ASP A 185 6.41 -3.15 -8.01
CA ASP A 185 7.80 -3.47 -8.35
C ASP A 185 8.77 -3.04 -7.25
N PHE A 186 8.65 -1.81 -6.77
CA PHE A 186 9.47 -1.29 -5.67
C PHE A 186 9.31 -2.13 -4.38
N LEU A 187 8.08 -2.54 -4.04
CA LEU A 187 7.85 -3.42 -2.89
C LEU A 187 8.58 -4.76 -3.03
N LEU A 188 8.51 -5.40 -4.19
CA LEU A 188 9.22 -6.67 -4.44
C LEU A 188 10.73 -6.49 -4.50
N GLU A 189 11.22 -5.38 -5.03
CA GLU A 189 12.64 -5.06 -5.03
C GLU A 189 13.16 -4.83 -3.60
N THR A 190 12.41 -4.11 -2.77
CA THR A 190 12.70 -3.91 -1.35
C THR A 190 12.81 -5.24 -0.59
N LEU A 191 11.93 -6.21 -0.90
CA LEU A 191 12.00 -7.56 -0.31
C LEU A 191 13.22 -8.35 -0.78
N ARG A 192 13.52 -8.32 -2.09
CA ARG A 192 14.65 -9.06 -2.66
C ARG A 192 16.00 -8.58 -2.13
N ASN A 193 16.12 -7.28 -1.92
CA ASN A 193 17.38 -6.65 -1.50
C ASN A 193 17.45 -6.45 0.02
N ASP A 194 16.44 -6.86 0.75
CA ASP A 194 16.28 -6.66 2.21
C ASP A 194 16.60 -5.21 2.64
N SER A 195 16.09 -4.25 1.85
CA SER A 195 16.41 -2.83 2.01
C SER A 195 15.35 -2.10 2.84
N TYR A 196 15.70 -0.92 3.35
CA TYR A 196 14.82 -0.03 4.13
C TYR A 196 14.25 -0.65 5.40
N ILE A 197 14.99 -1.51 6.10
CA ILE A 197 14.58 -2.05 7.39
C ILE A 197 14.51 -0.92 8.42
N ARG A 198 13.35 -0.78 9.05
CA ARG A 198 12.99 0.29 10.01
C ARG A 198 13.12 1.70 9.42
N GLU A 199 12.84 1.81 8.12
CA GLU A 199 12.88 3.06 7.39
C GLU A 199 11.56 3.35 6.66
N ALA A 200 11.35 4.63 6.31
CA ALA A 200 10.13 5.11 5.66
C ALA A 200 10.45 5.82 4.32
N PRO A 201 10.89 5.07 3.28
CA PRO A 201 11.20 5.66 1.99
C PRO A 201 9.97 6.24 1.30
N VAL A 202 10.16 7.38 0.63
CA VAL A 202 9.23 7.86 -0.39
C VAL A 202 9.50 7.15 -1.71
N VAL A 203 8.48 6.98 -2.54
CA VAL A 203 8.60 6.49 -3.92
C VAL A 203 7.73 7.30 -4.84
N THR A 204 8.32 7.81 -5.92
CA THR A 204 7.64 8.71 -6.87
C THR A 204 8.26 8.62 -8.25
N THR A 205 7.58 9.07 -9.31
CA THR A 205 8.14 9.03 -10.66
C THR A 205 9.28 10.03 -10.83
N ARG A 206 10.27 9.66 -11.64
CA ARG A 206 11.37 10.54 -12.05
C ARG A 206 10.91 11.59 -13.05
N GLN A 207 9.96 11.25 -13.92
CA GLN A 207 9.51 12.13 -15.01
C GLN A 207 8.60 13.26 -14.50
N SER A 208 8.77 14.46 -15.08
CA SER A 208 7.78 15.51 -15.01
C SER A 208 6.56 15.04 -15.82
N VAL A 209 5.48 14.69 -15.13
CA VAL A 209 4.20 14.42 -15.80
C VAL A 209 3.75 15.74 -16.42
N GLU A 210 3.60 15.78 -17.75
CA GLU A 210 2.98 16.95 -18.41
C GLU A 210 1.59 17.17 -17.80
N ILE A 211 1.32 18.42 -17.40
CA ILE A 211 0.10 18.82 -16.68
C ILE A 211 -1.18 18.47 -17.46
N GLY A 212 -1.10 18.27 -18.79
CA GLY A 212 -2.19 17.84 -19.65
C GLY A 212 -2.85 16.51 -19.27
N PHE A 213 -2.10 15.54 -18.75
CA PHE A 213 -2.64 14.23 -18.36
C PHE A 213 -3.47 14.28 -17.05
N LEU A 214 -3.13 15.20 -16.15
CA LEU A 214 -3.87 15.41 -14.89
C LEU A 214 -5.25 16.06 -15.13
N TRP A 215 -5.38 16.92 -16.15
CA TRP A 215 -6.67 17.53 -16.53
C TRP A 215 -7.69 16.49 -17.03
N GLU A 216 -7.27 15.50 -17.81
CA GLU A 216 -8.20 14.47 -18.32
C GLU A 216 -8.75 13.57 -17.21
N GLN A 217 -7.94 13.21 -16.22
CA GLN A 217 -8.40 12.37 -15.10
C GLN A 217 -9.31 13.13 -14.13
N THR A 218 -9.01 14.40 -13.84
CA THR A 218 -9.86 15.24 -12.99
C THR A 218 -11.18 15.58 -13.67
N THR A 219 -11.21 15.81 -14.97
CA THR A 219 -12.45 16.01 -15.73
C THR A 219 -13.28 14.74 -15.85
N THR A 220 -12.66 13.57 -15.91
CA THR A 220 -13.37 12.27 -15.92
C THR A 220 -13.98 11.95 -14.56
N LEU A 221 -13.29 12.23 -13.47
CA LEU A 221 -13.84 12.11 -12.10
C LEU A 221 -14.96 13.11 -11.85
N ALA A 222 -14.79 14.36 -12.26
CA ALA A 222 -15.82 15.40 -12.14
C ALA A 222 -17.08 15.07 -12.97
N ARG A 223 -16.92 14.52 -14.18
CA ARG A 223 -18.04 14.04 -15.01
C ARG A 223 -18.77 12.84 -14.41
N ARG A 224 -18.06 11.92 -13.76
CA ARG A 224 -18.70 10.79 -13.02
C ARG A 224 -19.44 11.24 -11.77
N LEU A 225 -19.00 12.31 -11.10
CA LEU A 225 -19.65 12.86 -9.90
C LEU A 225 -20.82 13.81 -10.22
N LEU A 226 -20.79 14.48 -11.39
CA LEU A 226 -21.81 15.46 -11.80
C LEU A 226 -22.83 14.90 -12.81
N GLY A 227 -22.60 13.71 -13.38
CA GLY A 227 -23.42 13.10 -14.43
C GLY A 227 -24.52 12.15 -13.95
N SER A 228 -24.85 12.11 -12.65
CA SER A 228 -25.99 11.35 -12.10
C SER A 228 -27.01 12.32 -11.51
N ARG A 229 -27.69 13.07 -12.38
CA ARG A 229 -29.01 13.66 -12.12
C ARG A 229 -29.91 13.38 -13.30
#